data_2e0bb60dd9cabc0ddf16bdc8bd18956c
#
_entry.id   2e0bb60dd9cabc0ddf16bdc8bd18956c
#
_cell.length_a   1.000
_cell.length_b   1.000
_cell.length_c   1.000
_cell.angle_alpha   90.00
_cell.angle_beta   90.00
_cell.angle_gamma   90.00
#
_symmetry.space_group_name_H-M   'P 1'
#
loop_
_entity.id
_entity.type
_entity.pdbx_description
1 polymer ?
#
loop_
_entity_poly.entity_id
_entity_poly.type
_entity_poly.pdbx_seq_one_letter_code
_entity_poly.pdbx_strand_id
1 'polypeptide(L)'
;AQWPCIINSTSFQMTKIIIGTAGGAFQQITKKDAPPVNIRYCFIEDDGHPIYFFVSCHVTEVTPYMNSKDLAVVTLTFTQRPPDDLILKLGTLLDAKSGFVNRKTERIVLNDASKRLLGLSKKESIIFVQNVPRRCILWDLSFSGAKIVIMGLANFLKGKDCMLRFMFSDPDEVVDVKGTIVKVDPIEGRRDIVSAGINFDENQVPLSYKIRINDYLSTNKKTFLEASSILQAKREAEEKEKAA
;
A
#
# COMPACT_ATOMS: atom_id res chain seq x y z
N ALA A 1 -12.45 -28.19 -12.69
CA ALA A 1 -11.02 -27.91 -12.87
C ALA A 1 -10.71 -26.54 -12.27
N GLN A 2 -9.48 -26.33 -11.78
CA GLN A 2 -8.99 -25.04 -11.27
C GLN A 2 -7.87 -24.56 -12.20
N TRP A 3 -7.90 -23.29 -12.55
CA TRP A 3 -6.88 -22.66 -13.39
C TRP A 3 -6.33 -21.40 -12.73
N PRO A 4 -5.02 -21.21 -12.73
CA PRO A 4 -4.43 -19.97 -12.21
C PRO A 4 -4.78 -18.80 -13.12
N CYS A 5 -4.99 -17.63 -12.53
CA CYS A 5 -5.18 -16.36 -13.24
C CYS A 5 -4.50 -15.23 -12.47
N ILE A 6 -4.26 -14.13 -13.15
CA ILE A 6 -3.74 -12.91 -12.54
C ILE A 6 -4.88 -11.91 -12.40
N ILE A 7 -5.15 -11.42 -11.20
CA ILE A 7 -6.11 -10.34 -10.99
C ILE A 7 -5.47 -9.03 -11.48
N ASN A 8 -6.02 -8.45 -12.54
CA ASN A 8 -5.58 -7.18 -13.09
C ASN A 8 -6.20 -5.99 -12.32
N SER A 9 -7.49 -6.10 -12.02
CA SER A 9 -8.23 -5.13 -11.20
C SER A 9 -9.45 -5.77 -10.59
N THR A 10 -9.95 -5.18 -9.50
CA THR A 10 -11.16 -5.66 -8.84
C THR A 10 -11.94 -4.49 -8.25
N SER A 11 -13.23 -4.68 -8.07
CA SER A 11 -14.16 -3.80 -7.37
C SER A 11 -15.12 -4.65 -6.53
N PHE A 12 -16.14 -4.04 -5.94
CA PHE A 12 -17.21 -4.77 -5.21
C PHE A 12 -18.22 -5.46 -6.12
N GLN A 13 -18.17 -5.23 -7.45
CA GLN A 13 -19.15 -5.75 -8.40
C GLN A 13 -18.51 -6.64 -9.48
N MET A 14 -17.24 -6.44 -9.77
CA MET A 14 -16.55 -7.15 -10.84
C MET A 14 -15.06 -7.32 -10.55
N THR A 15 -14.44 -8.27 -11.24
CA THR A 15 -12.99 -8.40 -11.31
C THR A 15 -12.54 -8.60 -12.74
N LYS A 16 -11.39 -8.03 -13.10
CA LYS A 16 -10.73 -8.27 -14.39
C LYS A 16 -9.53 -9.17 -14.14
N ILE A 17 -9.48 -10.28 -14.87
CA ILE A 17 -8.38 -11.24 -14.79
C ILE A 17 -7.63 -11.31 -16.12
N ILE A 18 -6.34 -11.64 -16.04
CA ILE A 18 -5.53 -11.96 -17.23
C ILE A 18 -5.35 -13.47 -17.27
N ILE A 19 -5.65 -14.06 -18.41
CA ILE A 19 -5.48 -15.50 -18.64
C ILE A 19 -4.92 -15.76 -20.05
N GLY A 20 -4.28 -16.93 -20.22
CA GLY A 20 -3.81 -17.38 -21.53
C GLY A 20 -4.96 -17.83 -22.45
N THR A 21 -4.93 -17.40 -23.71
CA THR A 21 -5.95 -17.72 -24.73
C THR A 21 -5.87 -19.15 -25.23
N ALA A 22 -4.68 -19.75 -25.22
CA ALA A 22 -4.46 -21.14 -25.68
C ALA A 22 -4.91 -22.19 -24.65
N GLY A 23 -5.21 -21.78 -23.40
CA GLY A 23 -5.59 -22.70 -22.33
C GLY A 23 -7.06 -23.09 -22.35
N GLY A 24 -7.35 -24.33 -21.87
CA GLY A 24 -8.72 -24.84 -21.78
C GLY A 24 -9.64 -23.98 -20.91
N ALA A 25 -9.11 -23.23 -19.94
CA ALA A 25 -9.84 -22.27 -19.14
C ALA A 25 -10.53 -21.20 -19.99
N PHE A 26 -9.76 -20.53 -20.85
CA PHE A 26 -10.28 -19.47 -21.72
C PHE A 26 -11.42 -19.99 -22.62
N GLN A 27 -11.20 -21.14 -23.27
CA GLN A 27 -12.19 -21.72 -24.16
C GLN A 27 -13.48 -22.13 -23.44
N GLN A 28 -13.39 -22.56 -22.16
CA GLN A 28 -14.57 -22.95 -21.40
C GLN A 28 -15.39 -21.77 -20.90
N ILE A 29 -14.73 -20.73 -20.38
CA ILE A 29 -15.43 -19.58 -19.77
C ILE A 29 -15.97 -18.58 -20.78
N THR A 30 -15.43 -18.56 -22.00
CA THR A 30 -15.83 -17.63 -23.07
C THR A 30 -16.84 -18.21 -24.06
N LYS A 31 -17.30 -19.45 -23.84
CA LYS A 31 -18.37 -20.04 -24.65
C LYS A 31 -19.65 -19.24 -24.53
N LYS A 32 -20.39 -19.13 -25.63
CA LYS A 32 -21.78 -18.65 -25.58
C LYS A 32 -22.57 -19.58 -24.66
N ASP A 33 -23.29 -19.06 -23.70
CA ASP A 33 -24.03 -19.83 -22.68
C ASP A 33 -23.12 -20.60 -21.69
N ALA A 34 -21.89 -20.14 -21.43
CA ALA A 34 -21.05 -20.71 -20.38
C ALA A 34 -21.72 -20.57 -18.99
N PRO A 35 -21.68 -21.61 -18.15
CA PRO A 35 -22.20 -21.51 -16.79
C PRO A 35 -21.42 -20.48 -15.98
N PRO A 36 -21.99 -19.99 -14.85
CA PRO A 36 -21.26 -19.12 -13.94
C PRO A 36 -19.92 -19.70 -13.53
N VAL A 37 -18.89 -18.87 -13.46
CA VAL A 37 -17.53 -19.22 -13.09
C VAL A 37 -17.30 -18.80 -11.65
N ASN A 38 -16.69 -19.63 -10.83
CA ASN A 38 -16.28 -19.26 -9.48
C ASN A 38 -14.84 -18.77 -9.50
N ILE A 39 -14.63 -17.49 -9.15
CA ILE A 39 -13.31 -16.98 -8.86
C ILE A 39 -12.96 -17.24 -7.40
N ARG A 40 -11.75 -17.73 -7.15
CA ARG A 40 -11.21 -17.93 -5.79
C ARG A 40 -10.19 -16.85 -5.50
N TYR A 41 -10.50 -15.97 -4.55
CA TYR A 41 -9.53 -15.06 -3.95
C TYR A 41 -8.76 -15.81 -2.86
N CYS A 42 -7.46 -15.60 -2.80
CA CYS A 42 -6.59 -16.11 -1.76
C CYS A 42 -5.86 -14.93 -1.12
N PHE A 43 -6.03 -14.76 0.18
CA PHE A 43 -5.28 -13.79 0.99
C PHE A 43 -4.42 -14.59 1.96
N ILE A 44 -3.18 -14.17 2.15
CA ILE A 44 -2.31 -14.71 3.19
C ILE A 44 -2.47 -13.82 4.42
N GLU A 45 -2.88 -14.38 5.54
CA GLU A 45 -2.97 -13.68 6.82
C GLU A 45 -1.58 -13.49 7.44
N ASP A 46 -1.50 -12.65 8.46
CA ASP A 46 -0.25 -12.30 9.14
C ASP A 46 0.44 -13.50 9.81
N ASP A 47 -0.35 -14.52 10.18
CA ASP A 47 0.14 -15.80 10.71
C ASP A 47 0.59 -16.79 9.61
N GLY A 48 0.54 -16.37 8.34
CA GLY A 48 0.90 -17.18 7.17
C GLY A 48 -0.20 -18.13 6.67
N HIS A 49 -1.38 -18.16 7.33
CA HIS A 49 -2.49 -19.00 6.91
C HIS A 49 -3.26 -18.39 5.73
N PRO A 50 -3.56 -19.16 4.67
CA PRO A 50 -4.35 -18.68 3.55
C PRO A 50 -5.86 -18.68 3.87
N ILE A 51 -6.53 -17.56 3.64
CA ILE A 51 -7.98 -17.46 3.63
C ILE A 51 -8.48 -17.42 2.18
N TYR A 52 -9.55 -18.17 1.92
CA TYR A 52 -10.14 -18.29 0.60
C TYR A 52 -11.56 -17.77 0.57
N PHE A 53 -11.87 -16.97 -0.46
CA PHE A 53 -13.23 -16.52 -0.77
C PHE A 53 -13.61 -16.97 -2.17
N PHE A 54 -14.82 -17.46 -2.33
CA PHE A 54 -15.35 -17.88 -3.61
C PHE A 54 -16.47 -16.95 -4.03
N VAL A 55 -16.37 -16.39 -5.24
CA VAL A 55 -17.40 -15.52 -5.78
C VAL A 55 -17.82 -16.04 -7.14
N SER A 56 -19.13 -16.25 -7.31
CA SER A 56 -19.73 -16.64 -8.57
C SER A 56 -19.83 -15.46 -9.53
N CYS A 57 -19.44 -15.66 -10.77
CA CYS A 57 -19.30 -14.58 -11.77
C CYS A 57 -19.82 -15.03 -13.13
N HIS A 58 -20.25 -14.07 -13.94
CA HIS A 58 -20.42 -14.22 -15.39
C HIS A 58 -19.35 -13.46 -16.15
N VAL A 59 -18.87 -14.01 -17.26
CA VAL A 59 -18.02 -13.31 -18.20
C VAL A 59 -18.87 -12.27 -18.93
N THR A 60 -18.49 -11.00 -18.83
CA THR A 60 -19.20 -9.90 -19.49
C THR A 60 -18.43 -9.25 -20.62
N GLU A 61 -17.09 -9.35 -20.57
CA GLU A 61 -16.26 -8.75 -21.60
C GLU A 61 -14.94 -9.54 -21.73
N VAL A 62 -14.43 -9.61 -22.97
CA VAL A 62 -13.13 -10.20 -23.26
C VAL A 62 -12.37 -9.28 -24.22
N THR A 63 -11.17 -8.85 -23.83
CA THR A 63 -10.31 -7.99 -24.65
C THR A 63 -8.87 -8.53 -24.67
N PRO A 64 -8.10 -8.33 -25.74
CA PRO A 64 -6.69 -8.67 -25.78
C PRO A 64 -5.92 -7.90 -24.69
N TYR A 65 -4.99 -8.55 -23.99
CA TYR A 65 -4.11 -7.86 -23.06
C TYR A 65 -2.92 -7.25 -23.81
N MET A 66 -2.75 -5.91 -23.76
CA MET A 66 -1.66 -5.17 -24.42
C MET A 66 -1.43 -5.59 -25.89
N ASN A 67 -2.51 -5.81 -26.64
CA ASN A 67 -2.47 -6.32 -28.03
C ASN A 67 -1.82 -7.71 -28.18
N SER A 68 -1.66 -8.46 -27.10
CA SER A 68 -1.16 -9.85 -27.17
C SER A 68 -2.18 -10.77 -27.83
N LYS A 69 -1.69 -11.75 -28.60
CA LYS A 69 -2.53 -12.85 -29.12
C LYS A 69 -2.69 -13.99 -28.11
N ASP A 70 -1.77 -14.09 -27.16
CA ASP A 70 -1.67 -15.21 -26.23
C ASP A 70 -2.30 -14.92 -24.87
N LEU A 71 -2.60 -13.64 -24.59
CA LEU A 71 -3.17 -13.20 -23.31
C LEU A 71 -4.44 -12.37 -23.53
N ALA A 72 -5.46 -12.63 -22.73
CA ALA A 72 -6.69 -11.87 -22.72
C ALA A 72 -7.02 -11.33 -21.33
N VAL A 73 -7.63 -10.17 -21.30
CA VAL A 73 -8.33 -9.63 -20.12
C VAL A 73 -9.77 -10.08 -20.19
N VAL A 74 -10.21 -10.78 -19.17
CA VAL A 74 -11.61 -11.23 -19.01
C VAL A 74 -12.23 -10.47 -17.85
N THR A 75 -13.32 -9.77 -18.13
CA THR A 75 -14.14 -9.09 -17.12
C THR A 75 -15.17 -10.07 -16.58
N LEU A 76 -15.12 -10.32 -15.29
CA LEU A 76 -16.00 -11.19 -14.55
C LEU A 76 -16.90 -10.34 -13.65
N THR A 77 -18.18 -10.27 -13.97
CA THR A 77 -19.18 -9.56 -13.15
C THR A 77 -19.77 -10.54 -12.12
N PHE A 78 -19.82 -10.14 -10.86
CA PHE A 78 -20.33 -10.97 -9.78
C PHE A 78 -21.84 -11.21 -9.95
N THR A 79 -22.26 -12.45 -9.75
CA THR A 79 -23.70 -12.83 -9.83
C THR A 79 -24.47 -12.48 -8.58
N GLN A 80 -23.77 -12.31 -7.46
CA GLN A 80 -24.31 -11.94 -6.17
C GLN A 80 -23.33 -11.10 -5.38
N ARG A 81 -23.79 -10.45 -4.33
CA ARG A 81 -22.92 -9.67 -3.43
C ARG A 81 -21.82 -10.58 -2.85
N PRO A 82 -20.55 -10.17 -2.91
CA PRO A 82 -19.47 -10.91 -2.26
C PRO A 82 -19.67 -11.03 -0.74
N PRO A 83 -19.06 -12.03 -0.09
CA PRO A 83 -19.05 -12.14 1.37
C PRO A 83 -18.53 -10.86 2.04
N ASP A 84 -19.08 -10.50 3.19
CA ASP A 84 -18.73 -9.25 3.90
C ASP A 84 -17.24 -9.18 4.26
N ASP A 85 -16.63 -10.30 4.65
CA ASP A 85 -15.19 -10.35 4.94
C ASP A 85 -14.33 -10.09 3.68
N LEU A 86 -14.76 -10.57 2.51
CA LEU A 86 -14.09 -10.24 1.25
C LEU A 86 -14.26 -8.76 0.92
N ILE A 87 -15.45 -8.19 1.12
CA ILE A 87 -15.71 -6.75 0.93
C ILE A 87 -14.79 -5.93 1.84
N LEU A 88 -14.62 -6.32 3.10
CA LEU A 88 -13.73 -5.65 4.03
C LEU A 88 -12.26 -5.71 3.56
N LYS A 89 -11.77 -6.89 3.17
CA LYS A 89 -10.41 -7.07 2.64
C LYS A 89 -10.19 -6.25 1.37
N LEU A 90 -11.11 -6.29 0.41
CA LEU A 90 -11.03 -5.49 -0.82
C LEU A 90 -11.14 -3.99 -0.52
N GLY A 91 -11.98 -3.58 0.43
CA GLY A 91 -12.10 -2.20 0.89
C GLY A 91 -10.76 -1.65 1.38
N THR A 92 -10.09 -2.37 2.28
CA THR A 92 -8.76 -2.00 2.78
C THR A 92 -7.74 -1.81 1.64
N LEU A 93 -7.73 -2.73 0.65
CA LEU A 93 -6.84 -2.63 -0.51
C LEU A 93 -7.17 -1.42 -1.42
N LEU A 94 -8.45 -1.15 -1.65
CA LEU A 94 -8.91 -0.03 -2.46
C LEU A 94 -8.63 1.31 -1.77
N ASP A 95 -8.84 1.38 -0.46
CA ASP A 95 -8.53 2.56 0.36
C ASP A 95 -7.03 2.86 0.38
N ALA A 96 -6.19 1.84 0.54
CA ALA A 96 -4.74 2.00 0.47
C ALA A 96 -4.29 2.51 -0.90
N LYS A 97 -4.88 2.00 -1.99
CA LYS A 97 -4.59 2.47 -3.36
C LYS A 97 -5.07 3.91 -3.57
N SER A 98 -6.29 4.24 -3.14
CA SER A 98 -6.84 5.60 -3.21
C SER A 98 -6.03 6.58 -2.35
N GLY A 99 -5.66 6.18 -1.14
CA GLY A 99 -4.79 6.93 -0.26
C GLY A 99 -3.43 7.22 -0.89
N PHE A 100 -2.84 6.23 -1.54
CA PHE A 100 -1.58 6.41 -2.29
C PHE A 100 -1.69 7.48 -3.38
N VAL A 101 -2.77 7.48 -4.17
CA VAL A 101 -2.97 8.47 -5.25
C VAL A 101 -3.23 9.86 -4.69
N ASN A 102 -4.09 9.97 -3.68
CA ASN A 102 -4.58 11.26 -3.18
C ASN A 102 -3.65 11.92 -2.13
N ARG A 103 -2.83 11.13 -1.42
CA ARG A 103 -1.97 11.58 -0.30
C ARG A 103 -0.49 11.33 -0.55
N LYS A 104 -0.09 11.20 -1.80
CA LYS A 104 1.26 10.81 -2.22
C LYS A 104 2.37 11.62 -1.55
N THR A 105 2.12 12.92 -1.31
CA THR A 105 3.10 13.84 -0.75
C THR A 105 2.91 14.12 0.75
N GLU A 106 1.86 13.59 1.38
CA GLU A 106 1.63 13.76 2.81
C GLU A 106 2.73 13.05 3.60
N ARG A 107 3.43 13.80 4.47
CA ARG A 107 4.59 13.30 5.22
C ARG A 107 4.25 13.06 6.67
N ILE A 108 4.68 11.93 7.16
CA ILE A 108 4.60 11.51 8.55
C ILE A 108 5.94 11.80 9.20
N VAL A 109 6.01 12.78 10.07
CA VAL A 109 7.20 13.03 10.89
C VAL A 109 7.32 11.92 11.94
N LEU A 110 8.49 11.30 12.03
CA LEU A 110 8.72 10.15 12.89
C LEU A 110 9.21 10.61 14.27
N ASN A 111 8.34 10.41 15.25
CA ASN A 111 8.62 10.48 16.69
C ASN A 111 8.19 9.15 17.35
N ASP A 112 8.36 9.02 18.64
CA ASP A 112 8.03 7.76 19.35
C ASP A 112 6.55 7.39 19.26
N ALA A 113 5.64 8.38 19.20
CA ALA A 113 4.21 8.13 19.05
C ALA A 113 3.87 7.65 17.64
N SER A 114 4.36 8.34 16.59
CA SER A 114 4.12 7.95 15.20
C SER A 114 4.76 6.61 14.85
N LYS A 115 5.96 6.31 15.38
CA LYS A 115 6.59 5.00 15.22
C LYS A 115 5.74 3.87 15.80
N ARG A 116 5.18 4.07 17.01
CA ARG A 116 4.27 3.08 17.63
C ARG A 116 3.00 2.87 16.81
N LEU A 117 2.36 3.94 16.37
CA LEU A 117 1.13 3.87 15.56
C LEU A 117 1.37 3.22 14.19
N LEU A 118 2.55 3.41 13.60
CA LEU A 118 2.95 2.73 12.37
C LEU A 118 3.37 1.27 12.60
N GLY A 119 3.51 0.84 13.85
CA GLY A 119 4.07 -0.47 14.19
C GLY A 119 5.55 -0.61 13.85
N LEU A 120 6.29 0.49 13.70
CA LEU A 120 7.73 0.42 13.43
C LEU A 120 8.49 -0.12 14.63
N SER A 121 9.33 -1.12 14.39
CA SER A 121 10.23 -1.68 15.41
C SER A 121 11.15 -0.60 15.97
N LYS A 122 11.48 -0.71 17.27
CA LYS A 122 12.50 0.15 17.92
C LYS A 122 13.91 -0.09 17.42
N LYS A 123 14.13 -1.15 16.64
CA LYS A 123 15.44 -1.46 16.04
C LYS A 123 15.82 -0.38 15.02
N GLU A 124 17.12 -0.18 14.83
CA GLU A 124 17.65 0.75 13.84
C GLU A 124 17.20 0.35 12.42
N SER A 125 16.82 1.35 11.63
CA SER A 125 16.50 1.12 10.23
C SER A 125 17.76 0.92 9.40
N ILE A 126 17.66 0.09 8.38
CA ILE A 126 18.78 -0.24 7.49
C ILE A 126 18.43 0.24 6.08
N ILE A 127 19.36 0.93 5.45
CA ILE A 127 19.32 1.24 4.04
C ILE A 127 20.45 0.51 3.31
N PHE A 128 20.14 -0.09 2.19
CA PHE A 128 21.13 -0.65 1.27
C PHE A 128 21.37 0.37 0.15
N VAL A 129 22.61 0.87 0.06
CA VAL A 129 23.01 1.77 -1.03
C VAL A 129 23.96 0.98 -1.93
N GLN A 130 23.56 0.75 -3.18
CA GLN A 130 24.29 -0.13 -4.10
C GLN A 130 24.58 -1.51 -3.47
N ASN A 131 23.59 -2.10 -2.80
CA ASN A 131 23.65 -3.38 -2.07
C ASN A 131 24.56 -3.38 -0.80
N VAL A 132 25.12 -2.25 -0.40
CA VAL A 132 25.90 -2.14 0.85
C VAL A 132 24.97 -1.69 1.98
N PRO A 133 24.78 -2.51 3.04
CA PRO A 133 23.94 -2.17 4.17
C PRO A 133 24.55 -1.04 5.02
N ARG A 134 23.73 -0.08 5.41
CA ARG A 134 24.10 1.04 6.28
C ARG A 134 22.99 1.29 7.29
N ARG A 135 23.35 1.61 8.53
CA ARG A 135 22.39 2.08 9.53
C ARG A 135 21.95 3.49 9.20
N CYS A 136 20.67 3.76 9.40
CA CYS A 136 20.11 5.10 9.22
C CYS A 136 19.05 5.41 10.27
N ILE A 137 18.77 6.69 10.44
CA ILE A 137 17.67 7.19 11.26
C ILE A 137 16.58 7.68 10.31
N LEU A 138 15.38 7.14 10.45
CA LEU A 138 14.21 7.63 9.72
C LEU A 138 13.76 8.96 10.33
N TRP A 139 13.61 9.98 9.49
CA TRP A 139 13.13 11.30 9.89
C TRP A 139 11.67 11.51 9.56
N ASP A 140 11.30 11.26 8.32
CA ASP A 140 9.91 11.27 7.87
C ASP A 140 9.65 10.19 6.81
N LEU A 141 8.38 9.86 6.62
CA LEU A 141 7.88 8.90 5.65
C LEU A 141 6.69 9.47 4.90
N SER A 142 6.52 9.03 3.64
CA SER A 142 5.32 9.24 2.85
C SER A 142 5.08 8.03 1.95
N PHE A 143 3.99 8.02 1.20
CA PHE A 143 3.76 6.99 0.19
C PHE A 143 4.86 6.95 -0.89
N SER A 144 5.41 8.10 -1.25
CA SER A 144 6.33 8.24 -2.38
C SER A 144 7.79 8.38 -1.98
N GLY A 145 8.12 8.40 -0.68
CA GLY A 145 9.50 8.58 -0.26
C GLY A 145 9.72 8.67 1.24
N ALA A 146 10.98 8.84 1.59
CA ALA A 146 11.43 8.99 2.96
C ALA A 146 12.53 10.05 3.06
N LYS A 147 12.67 10.65 4.24
CA LYS A 147 13.85 11.40 4.64
C LYS A 147 14.56 10.64 5.74
N ILE A 148 15.84 10.47 5.56
CA ILE A 148 16.70 9.73 6.52
C ILE A 148 17.91 10.56 6.91
N VAL A 149 18.52 10.21 8.04
CA VAL A 149 19.86 10.65 8.42
C VAL A 149 20.79 9.46 8.33
N ILE A 150 21.92 9.61 7.63
CA ILE A 150 22.87 8.53 7.35
C ILE A 150 24.30 9.04 7.41
N MET A 151 25.23 8.19 7.83
CA MET A 151 26.67 8.47 7.70
C MET A 151 27.11 8.32 6.25
N GLY A 152 27.81 9.33 5.73
CA GLY A 152 28.33 9.31 4.37
C GLY A 152 28.60 10.71 3.82
N LEU A 153 29.28 10.74 2.67
CA LEU A 153 29.54 11.99 1.96
C LEU A 153 28.48 12.23 0.88
N ALA A 154 27.97 13.44 0.80
CA ALA A 154 26.87 13.80 -0.10
C ALA A 154 27.14 13.40 -1.57
N ASN A 155 28.36 13.62 -2.05
CA ASN A 155 28.73 13.34 -3.44
C ASN A 155 28.69 11.85 -3.81
N PHE A 156 28.81 10.94 -2.82
CA PHE A 156 28.77 9.51 -3.07
C PHE A 156 27.37 8.89 -2.91
N LEU A 157 26.43 9.64 -2.35
CA LEU A 157 25.07 9.14 -2.09
C LEU A 157 24.05 9.64 -3.10
N LYS A 158 24.17 10.90 -3.56
CA LYS A 158 23.21 11.50 -4.48
C LYS A 158 23.12 10.74 -5.81
N GLY A 159 21.89 10.46 -6.26
CA GLY A 159 21.60 9.76 -7.50
C GLY A 159 21.82 8.24 -7.44
N LYS A 160 22.10 7.67 -6.25
CA LYS A 160 22.30 6.23 -6.11
C LYS A 160 21.00 5.52 -5.83
N ASP A 161 20.87 4.34 -6.44
CA ASP A 161 19.78 3.41 -6.12
C ASP A 161 19.98 2.87 -4.71
N CYS A 162 18.85 2.76 -4.01
CA CYS A 162 18.82 2.28 -2.65
C CYS A 162 17.59 1.41 -2.39
N MET A 163 17.66 0.66 -1.30
CA MET A 163 16.55 -0.11 -0.77
C MET A 163 16.46 0.16 0.72
N LEU A 164 15.34 0.72 1.17
CA LEU A 164 15.11 1.02 2.57
C LEU A 164 14.33 -0.14 3.20
N ARG A 165 14.89 -0.72 4.26
CA ARG A 165 14.31 -1.83 5.00
C ARG A 165 13.56 -1.32 6.22
N PHE A 166 12.27 -1.57 6.25
CA PHE A 166 11.40 -1.33 7.38
C PHE A 166 11.20 -2.63 8.15
N MET A 167 11.32 -2.56 9.46
CA MET A 167 10.98 -3.65 10.37
C MET A 167 9.76 -3.22 11.17
N PHE A 168 8.67 -3.93 11.00
CA PHE A 168 7.42 -3.74 11.74
C PHE A 168 7.33 -4.79 12.84
N SER A 169 6.68 -4.48 13.95
CA SER A 169 6.61 -5.33 15.13
C SER A 169 5.22 -5.86 15.46
N ASP A 170 4.20 -5.44 14.69
CA ASP A 170 2.83 -5.92 14.90
C ASP A 170 2.03 -5.84 13.58
N PRO A 171 1.91 -6.97 12.88
CA PRO A 171 2.69 -8.21 13.04
C PRO A 171 4.17 -8.02 12.69
N ASP A 172 5.03 -8.96 13.12
CA ASP A 172 6.45 -8.95 12.75
C ASP A 172 6.61 -9.14 11.24
N GLU A 173 7.00 -8.07 10.54
CA GLU A 173 7.13 -8.05 9.09
C GLU A 173 8.35 -7.24 8.68
N VAL A 174 9.08 -7.71 7.68
CA VAL A 174 10.18 -6.97 7.03
C VAL A 174 9.73 -6.53 5.64
N VAL A 175 9.72 -5.23 5.41
CA VAL A 175 9.30 -4.64 4.13
C VAL A 175 10.46 -3.87 3.52
N ASP A 176 10.88 -4.29 2.34
CA ASP A 176 11.94 -3.64 1.57
C ASP A 176 11.32 -2.75 0.48
N VAL A 177 11.66 -1.46 0.50
CA VAL A 177 11.16 -0.47 -0.47
C VAL A 177 12.32 0.08 -1.27
N LYS A 178 12.28 -0.14 -2.59
CA LYS A 178 13.28 0.37 -3.53
C LYS A 178 13.05 1.83 -3.87
N GLY A 179 14.14 2.55 -4.14
CA GLY A 179 14.09 3.95 -4.53
C GLY A 179 15.45 4.49 -4.90
N THR A 180 15.49 5.80 -5.13
CA THR A 180 16.72 6.53 -5.50
C THR A 180 16.92 7.70 -4.53
N ILE A 181 18.16 7.93 -4.11
CA ILE A 181 18.53 9.07 -3.27
C ILE A 181 18.58 10.33 -4.17
N VAL A 182 17.58 11.19 -4.05
CA VAL A 182 17.42 12.35 -4.93
C VAL A 182 18.03 13.65 -4.36
N LYS A 183 18.05 13.75 -3.04
CA LYS A 183 18.56 14.94 -2.34
C LYS A 183 19.47 14.52 -1.20
N VAL A 184 20.59 15.22 -1.03
CA VAL A 184 21.50 15.01 0.09
C VAL A 184 21.98 16.37 0.58
N ASP A 185 21.68 16.67 1.84
CA ASP A 185 22.06 17.92 2.49
C ASP A 185 22.99 17.60 3.66
N PRO A 186 24.16 18.26 3.78
CA PRO A 186 25.01 18.15 4.97
C PRO A 186 24.26 18.60 6.23
N ILE A 187 24.55 17.96 7.36
CA ILE A 187 24.05 18.42 8.66
C ILE A 187 25.05 19.43 9.23
N GLU A 188 24.57 20.57 9.67
CA GLU A 188 25.39 21.62 10.23
C GLU A 188 26.26 21.11 11.40
N GLY A 189 27.54 21.44 11.37
CA GLY A 189 28.53 20.98 12.35
C GLY A 189 29.03 19.54 12.19
N ARG A 190 28.51 18.76 11.23
CA ARG A 190 28.89 17.35 11.01
C ARG A 190 29.15 17.05 9.56
N ARG A 191 30.42 16.80 9.20
CA ARG A 191 30.82 16.52 7.81
C ARG A 191 30.59 15.07 7.38
N ASP A 192 30.47 14.18 8.32
CA ASP A 192 30.35 12.73 8.17
C ASP A 192 28.89 12.24 8.19
N ILE A 193 27.92 13.12 8.47
CA ILE A 193 26.50 12.81 8.55
C ILE A 193 25.72 13.71 7.60
N VAL A 194 24.81 13.11 6.88
CA VAL A 194 23.96 13.82 5.91
C VAL A 194 22.49 13.47 6.11
N SER A 195 21.63 14.42 5.75
CA SER A 195 20.20 14.18 5.54
C SER A 195 20.01 13.79 4.09
N ALA A 196 19.35 12.67 3.83
CA ALA A 196 19.09 12.16 2.48
C ALA A 196 17.59 12.01 2.23
N GLY A 197 17.12 12.58 1.14
CA GLY A 197 15.77 12.40 0.62
C GLY A 197 15.74 11.27 -0.40
N ILE A 198 14.83 10.32 -0.22
CA ILE A 198 14.66 9.14 -1.06
C ILE A 198 13.32 9.27 -1.78
N ASN A 199 13.33 9.09 -3.10
CA ASN A 199 12.13 8.85 -3.90
C ASN A 199 11.97 7.35 -4.08
N PHE A 200 10.82 6.80 -3.71
CA PHE A 200 10.50 5.40 -3.94
C PHE A 200 10.09 5.14 -5.39
N ASP A 201 10.41 3.96 -5.89
CA ASP A 201 9.90 3.47 -7.16
C ASP A 201 8.42 3.09 -6.99
N GLU A 202 7.52 3.95 -7.46
CA GLU A 202 6.07 3.84 -7.25
C GLU A 202 5.48 2.48 -7.65
N ASN A 203 6.05 1.87 -8.69
CA ASN A 203 5.59 0.59 -9.21
C ASN A 203 6.04 -0.58 -8.34
N GLN A 204 7.07 -0.38 -7.51
CA GLN A 204 7.68 -1.41 -6.67
C GLN A 204 7.43 -1.18 -5.17
N VAL A 205 6.69 -0.14 -4.78
CA VAL A 205 6.31 0.04 -3.37
C VAL A 205 5.38 -1.08 -2.93
N PRO A 206 5.77 -1.92 -1.95
CA PRO A 206 4.95 -3.03 -1.48
C PRO A 206 3.59 -2.57 -0.95
N LEU A 207 2.58 -3.39 -1.14
CA LEU A 207 1.22 -3.08 -0.71
C LEU A 207 1.12 -3.01 0.82
N SER A 208 1.82 -3.88 1.56
CA SER A 208 1.88 -3.84 3.02
C SER A 208 2.39 -2.49 3.55
N TYR A 209 3.43 -1.91 2.93
CA TYR A 209 3.87 -0.55 3.24
C TYR A 209 2.76 0.48 3.00
N LYS A 210 2.08 0.41 1.85
CA LYS A 210 0.98 1.34 1.50
C LYS A 210 -0.18 1.26 2.49
N ILE A 211 -0.55 0.07 2.92
CA ILE A 211 -1.60 -0.14 3.92
C ILE A 211 -1.22 0.54 5.23
N ARG A 212 -0.04 0.31 5.77
CA ARG A 212 0.42 0.89 7.04
C ARG A 212 0.46 2.43 7.01
N ILE A 213 0.96 3.02 5.92
CA ILE A 213 0.95 4.48 5.75
C ILE A 213 -0.49 5.02 5.68
N ASN A 214 -1.37 4.36 4.93
CA ASN A 214 -2.76 4.75 4.80
C ASN A 214 -3.52 4.69 6.12
N ASP A 215 -3.34 3.62 6.88
CA ASP A 215 -3.99 3.41 8.18
C ASP A 215 -3.57 4.48 9.18
N TYR A 216 -2.27 4.79 9.24
CA TYR A 216 -1.76 5.89 10.07
C TYR A 216 -2.40 7.23 9.71
N LEU A 217 -2.40 7.60 8.42
CA LEU A 217 -2.94 8.88 7.96
C LEU A 217 -4.46 8.96 8.14
N SER A 218 -5.18 7.84 8.00
CA SER A 218 -6.62 7.77 8.19
C SER A 218 -7.01 7.87 9.66
N THR A 219 -6.28 7.20 10.55
CA THR A 219 -6.50 7.24 12.00
C THR A 219 -6.24 8.63 12.56
N ASN A 220 -5.11 9.26 12.19
CA ASN A 220 -4.80 10.61 12.64
C ASN A 220 -5.84 11.64 12.19
N LYS A 221 -6.36 11.49 10.97
CA LYS A 221 -7.41 12.38 10.46
C LYS A 221 -8.72 12.25 11.24
N LYS A 222 -9.13 11.03 11.59
CA LYS A 222 -10.31 10.79 12.45
C LYS A 222 -10.14 11.42 13.81
N THR A 223 -9.00 11.16 14.48
CA THR A 223 -8.69 11.72 15.79
C THR A 223 -8.68 13.25 15.78
N PHE A 224 -8.15 13.87 14.72
CA PHE A 224 -8.14 15.33 14.58
C PHE A 224 -9.55 15.88 14.38
N LEU A 225 -10.41 15.24 13.59
CA LEU A 225 -11.79 15.65 13.36
C LEU A 225 -12.63 15.51 14.65
N GLU A 226 -12.45 14.42 15.39
CA GLU A 226 -13.11 14.22 16.68
C GLU A 226 -12.68 15.26 17.73
N ALA A 227 -11.38 15.54 17.82
CA ALA A 227 -10.85 16.57 18.72
C ALA A 227 -11.37 17.97 18.36
N SER A 228 -11.44 18.30 17.06
CA SER A 228 -11.95 19.59 16.59
C SER A 228 -13.45 19.76 16.85
N SER A 229 -14.25 18.71 16.67
CA SER A 229 -15.69 18.74 16.97
C SER A 229 -15.98 18.89 18.47
N ILE A 230 -15.20 18.24 19.33
CA ILE A 230 -15.29 18.39 20.79
C ILE A 230 -14.93 19.81 21.22
N LEU A 231 -13.89 20.40 20.62
CA LEU A 231 -13.46 21.76 20.94
C LEU A 231 -14.51 22.79 20.50
N GLN A 232 -15.13 22.57 19.36
CA GLN A 232 -16.21 23.42 18.84
C GLN A 232 -17.44 23.34 19.71
N ALA A 233 -17.87 22.15 20.12
CA ALA A 233 -18.99 21.95 21.03
C ALA A 233 -18.75 22.61 22.42
N LYS A 234 -17.52 22.57 22.94
CA LYS A 234 -17.16 23.26 24.18
C LYS A 234 -17.25 24.79 24.06
N ARG A 235 -16.78 25.36 22.95
CA ARG A 235 -16.87 26.81 22.69
C ARG A 235 -18.32 27.28 22.60
N GLU A 236 -19.16 26.52 21.88
CA GLU A 236 -20.59 26.81 21.76
C GLU A 236 -21.35 26.72 23.12
N ALA A 237 -20.93 25.78 23.97
CA ALA A 237 -21.47 25.68 25.35
C ALA A 237 -21.07 26.86 26.22
N GLU A 238 -19.79 27.28 26.20
CA GLU A 238 -19.28 28.43 26.94
C GLU A 238 -19.90 29.77 26.46
N GLU A 239 -20.17 29.91 25.17
CA GLU A 239 -20.87 31.08 24.61
C GLU A 239 -22.32 31.16 25.05
N LYS A 240 -23.02 30.03 25.14
CA LYS A 240 -24.40 29.96 25.64
C LYS A 240 -24.49 30.28 27.15
N GLU A 241 -23.51 29.83 27.92
CA GLU A 241 -23.46 30.09 29.37
C GLU A 241 -23.14 31.56 29.67
N LYS A 242 -22.39 32.25 28.80
CA LYS A 242 -22.10 33.69 28.91
C LYS A 242 -23.25 34.59 28.43
N ALA A 243 -24.19 34.06 27.69
CA ALA A 243 -25.32 34.78 27.11
C ALA A 243 -26.63 34.62 27.95
N ALA A 244 -26.61 33.75 28.96
CA ALA A 244 -27.70 33.53 29.92
C ALA A 244 -27.45 34.25 31.23
#